data_0423115532a026f940b0b66c47443cb0
#
_entry.id   0423115532a026f940b0b66c47443cb0
#
_cell.length_a   1.000
_cell.length_b   1.000
_cell.length_c   1.000
_cell.angle_alpha   90.00
_cell.angle_beta   90.00
_cell.angle_gamma   90.00
#
_symmetry.space_group_name_H-M   'P 1'
#
loop_
_entity.id
_entity.type
_entity.pdbx_description
1 polymer ?
#
loop_
_entity_poly.entity_id
_entity_poly.type
_entity_poly.pdbx_seq_one_letter_code
_entity_poly.pdbx_strand_id
1 'polypeptide(L)'
;NYVIIENDYKICASRHPWRYPDNIVPQEDRINYSLYKNAKAVFVQTTDHMNVYLKNDVKANFINLNSSIWSNQDLELLRELNRLNPNKNDKYSVYYTNNWIKNTQGSLKYCSENKLPVSILKESNDRVEFLTNLSKCRGIVFFPIARETFCRLVVESKCLGLEVITTQNYGASLEEWFNQLSGNDLIDFLESNTTKNLEIISSYI
;
A
#
# COMPACT_ATOMS: atom_id res chain seq x y z
N ASN A 1 19.04 8.42 -20.61
CA ASN A 1 17.58 8.38 -20.63
C ASN A 1 17.10 7.23 -19.75
N TYR A 2 16.27 7.53 -18.76
CA TYR A 2 15.69 6.53 -17.84
C TYR A 2 14.35 7.04 -17.31
N VAL A 3 13.53 6.10 -16.83
CA VAL A 3 12.33 6.36 -16.05
C VAL A 3 12.51 5.84 -14.63
N ILE A 4 11.74 6.36 -13.70
CA ILE A 4 11.73 5.89 -12.30
C ILE A 4 10.33 5.36 -12.00
N ILE A 5 10.24 4.12 -11.50
CA ILE A 5 9.03 3.59 -10.88
C ILE A 5 9.25 3.67 -9.37
N GLU A 6 8.52 4.56 -8.72
CA GLU A 6 8.73 4.86 -7.32
C GLU A 6 7.67 4.19 -6.44
N ASN A 7 8.13 3.48 -5.42
CA ASN A 7 7.27 2.75 -4.50
C ASN A 7 7.52 3.11 -3.03
N ASP A 8 8.33 4.16 -2.79
CA ASP A 8 8.72 4.61 -1.45
C ASP A 8 9.08 6.10 -1.53
N TYR A 9 9.36 6.75 -0.38
CA TYR A 9 9.78 8.15 -0.31
C TYR A 9 11.30 8.27 -0.30
N LYS A 10 11.96 8.20 -1.47
CA LYS A 10 13.43 8.25 -1.57
C LYS A 10 13.99 9.68 -1.72
N ILE A 11 13.27 10.68 -1.25
CA ILE A 11 13.73 12.09 -1.21
C ILE A 11 14.52 12.44 0.03
N CYS A 12 14.57 11.54 1.02
CA CYS A 12 15.42 11.63 2.20
C CYS A 12 16.00 10.26 2.56
N ALA A 13 17.17 10.25 3.22
CA ALA A 13 17.88 9.01 3.54
C ALA A 13 17.07 8.07 4.46
N SER A 14 16.26 8.63 5.36
CA SER A 14 15.39 7.85 6.24
C SER A 14 14.21 7.18 5.51
N ARG A 15 13.86 7.61 4.29
CA ARG A 15 12.62 7.28 3.56
C ARG A 15 11.33 7.62 4.33
N HIS A 16 11.42 8.53 5.30
CA HIS A 16 10.34 8.89 6.20
C HIS A 16 10.12 10.40 6.23
N PRO A 17 9.60 11.03 5.16
CA PRO A 17 9.31 12.46 5.14
C PRO A 17 8.31 12.87 6.22
N TRP A 18 7.43 11.95 6.67
CA TRP A 18 6.50 12.16 7.77
C TRP A 18 7.16 12.49 9.13
N ARG A 19 8.48 12.30 9.27
CA ARG A 19 9.26 12.73 10.47
C ARG A 19 9.45 14.25 10.53
N TYR A 20 9.25 14.93 9.41
CA TYR A 20 9.37 16.38 9.31
C TYR A 20 8.00 17.04 9.29
N PRO A 21 7.85 18.25 9.86
CA PRO A 21 6.60 18.99 9.80
C PRO A 21 6.07 19.09 8.36
N ASP A 22 4.78 18.88 8.20
CA ASP A 22 4.08 18.91 6.90
C ASP A 22 4.65 17.98 5.82
N ASN A 23 5.46 17.00 6.19
CA ASN A 23 6.24 16.12 5.31
C ASN A 23 7.26 16.89 4.44
N ILE A 24 7.75 18.04 4.89
CA ILE A 24 8.73 18.84 4.18
C ILE A 24 10.13 18.53 4.71
N VAL A 25 10.94 17.91 3.85
CA VAL A 25 12.33 17.52 4.17
C VAL A 25 13.22 18.76 4.15
N PRO A 26 13.99 19.04 5.23
CA PRO A 26 14.97 20.11 5.24
C PRO A 26 16.01 19.95 4.12
N GLN A 27 16.56 21.06 3.65
CA GLN A 27 17.45 21.06 2.49
C GLN A 27 18.68 20.16 2.68
N GLU A 28 19.23 20.15 3.88
CA GLU A 28 20.40 19.35 4.27
C GLU A 28 20.15 17.84 4.26
N ASP A 29 18.88 17.42 4.46
CA ASP A 29 18.48 16.01 4.47
C ASP A 29 17.96 15.50 3.12
N ARG A 30 17.89 16.39 2.11
CA ARG A 30 17.40 16.06 0.78
C ARG A 30 18.40 15.24 0.00
N ILE A 31 17.91 14.16 -0.61
CA ILE A 31 18.72 13.29 -1.49
C ILE A 31 17.98 13.02 -2.80
N ASN A 32 18.71 12.57 -3.82
CA ASN A 32 18.18 12.10 -5.11
C ASN A 32 17.44 13.15 -5.97
N TYR A 33 17.42 14.42 -5.62
CA TYR A 33 16.70 15.45 -6.38
C TYR A 33 17.18 15.57 -7.84
N SER A 34 18.49 15.46 -8.08
CA SER A 34 19.05 15.45 -9.44
C SER A 34 18.63 14.21 -10.23
N LEU A 35 18.48 13.05 -9.54
CA LEU A 35 18.01 11.82 -10.15
C LEU A 35 16.57 11.98 -10.67
N TYR A 36 15.68 12.54 -9.86
CA TYR A 36 14.30 12.79 -10.29
C TYR A 36 14.22 13.81 -11.41
N LYS A 37 14.95 14.93 -11.28
CA LYS A 37 14.96 16.02 -12.29
C LYS A 37 15.38 15.54 -13.68
N ASN A 38 16.30 14.58 -13.75
CA ASN A 38 16.87 14.10 -15.01
C ASN A 38 16.14 12.89 -15.60
N ALA A 39 15.12 12.35 -14.90
CA ALA A 39 14.29 11.27 -15.41
C ALA A 39 13.33 11.78 -16.49
N LYS A 40 13.05 10.96 -17.52
CA LYS A 40 12.00 11.25 -18.52
C LYS A 40 10.62 11.34 -17.84
N ALA A 41 10.37 10.44 -16.90
CA ALA A 41 9.18 10.39 -16.08
C ALA A 41 9.47 9.71 -14.73
N VAL A 42 8.69 10.08 -13.72
CA VAL A 42 8.66 9.45 -12.39
C VAL A 42 7.25 8.96 -12.13
N PHE A 43 7.08 7.64 -12.13
CA PHE A 43 5.80 6.99 -11.88
C PHE A 43 5.62 6.78 -10.39
N VAL A 44 4.56 7.33 -9.84
CA VAL A 44 4.19 7.24 -8.41
C VAL A 44 2.87 6.48 -8.24
N GLN A 45 2.68 5.87 -7.09
CA GLN A 45 1.57 4.94 -6.87
C GLN A 45 0.22 5.61 -6.61
N THR A 46 0.23 6.82 -6.01
CA THR A 46 -1.00 7.50 -5.57
C THR A 46 -0.85 9.02 -5.67
N THR A 47 -1.98 9.70 -5.66
CA THR A 47 -2.06 11.16 -5.59
C THR A 47 -1.33 11.71 -4.36
N ASP A 48 -1.48 11.04 -3.21
CA ASP A 48 -0.77 11.41 -1.99
C ASP A 48 0.75 11.27 -2.13
N HIS A 49 1.18 10.16 -2.70
CA HIS A 49 2.61 9.92 -2.99
C HIS A 49 3.19 11.06 -3.85
N MET A 50 2.50 11.44 -4.92
CA MET A 50 2.89 12.56 -5.78
C MET A 50 2.94 13.89 -5.01
N ASN A 51 1.93 14.16 -4.19
CA ASN A 51 1.82 15.42 -3.45
C ASN A 51 2.97 15.62 -2.46
N VAL A 52 3.47 14.54 -1.83
CA VAL A 52 4.66 14.63 -0.96
C VAL A 52 5.88 15.10 -1.76
N TYR A 53 6.09 14.59 -2.97
CA TYR A 53 7.18 15.03 -3.83
C TYR A 53 7.03 16.48 -4.27
N LEU A 54 5.83 16.89 -4.67
CA LEU A 54 5.54 18.27 -5.09
C LEU A 54 5.73 19.27 -3.94
N LYS A 55 5.28 18.95 -2.73
CA LYS A 55 5.50 19.75 -1.52
C LYS A 55 6.99 19.94 -1.19
N ASN A 56 7.81 18.97 -1.56
CA ASN A 56 9.25 19.00 -1.37
C ASN A 56 9.99 19.66 -2.54
N ASP A 57 9.26 20.31 -3.44
CA ASP A 57 9.83 21.05 -4.60
C ASP A 57 10.67 20.18 -5.53
N VAL A 58 10.38 18.88 -5.61
CA VAL A 58 11.05 17.97 -6.54
C VAL A 58 10.56 18.25 -7.95
N LYS A 59 11.46 18.74 -8.80
CA LYS A 59 11.16 19.06 -10.20
C LYS A 59 11.33 17.82 -11.06
N ALA A 60 10.22 17.19 -11.43
CA ALA A 60 10.18 16.02 -12.31
C ALA A 60 8.85 15.94 -13.06
N ASN A 61 8.81 15.16 -14.11
CA ASN A 61 7.58 14.80 -14.79
C ASN A 61 6.92 13.63 -14.04
N PHE A 62 6.05 13.95 -13.07
CA PHE A 62 5.34 12.95 -12.29
C PHE A 62 4.11 12.42 -13.00
N ILE A 63 3.96 11.11 -13.00
CA ILE A 63 2.78 10.39 -13.51
C ILE A 63 2.22 9.52 -12.39
N ASN A 64 0.98 9.81 -11.97
CA ASN A 64 0.27 9.01 -10.99
C ASN A 64 -0.29 7.75 -11.66
N LEU A 65 0.15 6.59 -11.19
CA LEU A 65 -0.35 5.28 -11.65
C LEU A 65 -1.71 4.92 -11.04
N ASN A 66 -2.15 5.68 -10.03
CA ASN A 66 -3.41 5.45 -9.31
C ASN A 66 -3.52 4.03 -8.71
N SER A 67 -2.42 3.32 -8.60
CA SER A 67 -2.29 1.98 -8.01
C SER A 67 -0.82 1.56 -7.94
N SER A 68 -0.54 0.47 -7.24
CA SER A 68 0.66 -0.34 -7.45
C SER A 68 0.51 -1.18 -8.71
N ILE A 69 1.62 -1.63 -9.27
CA ILE A 69 1.60 -2.64 -10.35
C ILE A 69 1.45 -4.03 -9.72
N TRP A 70 0.54 -4.81 -10.28
CA TRP A 70 0.19 -6.15 -9.79
C TRP A 70 0.59 -7.21 -10.81
N SER A 71 1.08 -8.35 -10.37
CA SER A 71 1.24 -9.51 -11.23
C SER A 71 -0.09 -10.22 -11.44
N ASN A 72 -0.29 -10.83 -12.60
CA ASN A 72 -1.49 -11.65 -12.85
C ASN A 72 -1.59 -12.78 -11.82
N GLN A 73 -0.45 -13.38 -11.43
CA GLN A 73 -0.42 -14.44 -10.41
C GLN A 73 -0.94 -13.96 -9.05
N ASP A 74 -0.59 -12.74 -8.62
CA ASP A 74 -1.10 -12.16 -7.37
C ASP A 74 -2.62 -11.96 -7.43
N LEU A 75 -3.13 -11.43 -8.54
CA LEU A 75 -4.56 -11.16 -8.70
C LEU A 75 -5.39 -12.44 -8.79
N GLU A 76 -4.90 -13.43 -9.53
CA GLU A 76 -5.54 -14.76 -9.62
C GLU A 76 -5.55 -15.47 -8.25
N LEU A 77 -4.47 -15.39 -7.48
CA LEU A 77 -4.43 -15.92 -6.12
C LEU A 77 -5.51 -15.28 -5.23
N LEU A 78 -5.68 -13.95 -5.31
CA LEU A 78 -6.72 -13.25 -4.54
C LEU A 78 -8.13 -13.70 -4.95
N ARG A 79 -8.40 -13.89 -6.26
CA ARG A 79 -9.69 -14.44 -6.76
C ARG A 79 -9.94 -15.85 -6.25
N GLU A 80 -8.93 -16.71 -6.33
CA GLU A 80 -9.03 -18.08 -5.85
C GLU A 80 -9.32 -18.13 -4.35
N LEU A 81 -8.61 -17.33 -3.55
CA LEU A 81 -8.82 -17.25 -2.11
C LEU A 81 -10.23 -16.74 -1.75
N ASN A 82 -10.81 -15.81 -2.52
CA ASN A 82 -12.20 -15.40 -2.36
C ASN A 82 -13.17 -16.55 -2.62
N ARG A 83 -12.92 -17.35 -3.67
CA ARG A 83 -13.74 -18.51 -4.01
C ARG A 83 -13.65 -19.61 -2.94
N LEU A 84 -12.45 -19.86 -2.40
CA LEU A 84 -12.21 -20.92 -1.42
C LEU A 84 -12.69 -20.56 0.00
N ASN A 85 -12.71 -19.27 0.34
CA ASN A 85 -13.06 -18.78 1.67
C ASN A 85 -14.26 -17.80 1.64
N PRO A 86 -15.45 -18.25 1.15
CA PRO A 86 -16.63 -17.40 1.12
C PRO A 86 -17.16 -17.09 2.52
N ASN A 87 -16.97 -18.03 3.46
CA ASN A 87 -17.36 -17.88 4.86
C ASN A 87 -16.13 -17.56 5.70
N LYS A 88 -16.02 -16.33 6.15
CA LYS A 88 -14.94 -15.87 7.04
C LYS A 88 -15.24 -16.35 8.48
N ASN A 89 -14.17 -16.59 9.27
CA ASN A 89 -14.33 -16.76 10.71
C ASN A 89 -14.61 -15.39 11.37
N ASP A 90 -14.86 -15.36 12.67
CA ASP A 90 -15.17 -14.16 13.44
C ASP A 90 -13.94 -13.32 13.85
N LYS A 91 -12.71 -13.78 13.52
CA LYS A 91 -11.47 -13.18 13.99
C LYS A 91 -11.00 -12.04 13.08
N TYR A 92 -10.31 -11.09 13.70
CA TYR A 92 -9.56 -10.05 13.01
C TYR A 92 -8.08 -10.40 12.97
N SER A 93 -7.48 -10.34 11.78
CA SER A 93 -6.04 -10.46 11.63
C SER A 93 -5.32 -9.26 12.21
N VAL A 94 -4.23 -9.50 12.95
CA VAL A 94 -3.26 -8.48 13.35
C VAL A 94 -1.90 -8.89 12.81
N TYR A 95 -1.31 -8.04 11.97
CA TYR A 95 0.01 -8.30 11.39
C TYR A 95 1.09 -8.23 12.47
N TYR A 96 1.78 -9.35 12.68
CA TYR A 96 2.82 -9.50 13.68
C TYR A 96 4.20 -9.44 13.04
N THR A 97 4.96 -8.40 13.38
CA THR A 97 6.33 -8.18 12.92
C THR A 97 7.13 -7.42 13.97
N ASN A 98 8.45 -7.57 13.95
CA ASN A 98 9.37 -6.78 14.78
C ASN A 98 9.59 -5.36 14.23
N ASN A 99 9.08 -5.05 13.05
CA ASN A 99 9.15 -3.70 12.50
C ASN A 99 8.17 -2.76 13.25
N TRP A 100 8.72 -1.91 14.12
CA TRP A 100 7.95 -0.99 14.97
C TRP A 100 7.02 -0.05 14.17
N ILE A 101 7.37 0.25 12.90
CA ILE A 101 6.56 1.09 12.00
C ILE A 101 5.18 0.49 11.74
N LYS A 102 5.09 -0.84 11.71
CA LYS A 102 3.83 -1.57 11.48
C LYS A 102 2.91 -1.61 12.71
N ASN A 103 3.42 -1.20 13.88
CA ASN A 103 2.65 -0.98 15.11
C ASN A 103 1.76 -2.14 15.53
N THR A 104 2.32 -3.35 15.55
CA THR A 104 1.63 -4.56 16.02
C THR A 104 0.95 -4.35 17.38
N GLN A 105 1.67 -3.70 18.33
CA GLN A 105 1.16 -3.49 19.69
C GLN A 105 -0.06 -2.57 19.72
N GLY A 106 -0.07 -1.50 18.91
CA GLY A 106 -1.23 -0.60 18.78
C GLY A 106 -2.46 -1.33 18.22
N SER A 107 -2.26 -2.19 17.24
CA SER A 107 -3.35 -3.02 16.67
C SER A 107 -3.89 -4.03 17.67
N LEU A 108 -3.02 -4.71 18.44
CA LEU A 108 -3.42 -5.64 19.51
C LEU A 108 -4.18 -4.93 20.63
N LYS A 109 -3.70 -3.74 21.06
CA LYS A 109 -4.35 -2.93 22.08
C LYS A 109 -5.77 -2.55 21.65
N TYR A 110 -5.95 -2.08 20.42
CA TYR A 110 -7.26 -1.77 19.88
C TYR A 110 -8.21 -2.97 19.90
N CYS A 111 -7.74 -4.15 19.46
CA CYS A 111 -8.53 -5.38 19.52
C CYS A 111 -8.96 -5.72 20.95
N SER A 112 -8.05 -5.61 21.93
CA SER A 112 -8.35 -5.87 23.33
C SER A 112 -9.39 -4.91 23.90
N GLU A 113 -9.26 -3.61 23.65
CA GLU A 113 -10.18 -2.58 24.11
C GLU A 113 -11.59 -2.72 23.52
N ASN A 114 -11.67 -3.20 22.27
CA ASN A 114 -12.94 -3.41 21.55
C ASN A 114 -13.44 -4.88 21.62
N LYS A 115 -12.80 -5.74 22.39
CA LYS A 115 -13.15 -7.16 22.56
C LYS A 115 -13.25 -7.92 21.23
N LEU A 116 -12.39 -7.57 20.27
CA LEU A 116 -12.32 -8.25 18.97
C LEU A 116 -11.49 -9.53 19.09
N PRO A 117 -11.99 -10.69 18.64
CA PRO A 117 -11.20 -11.92 18.61
C PRO A 117 -10.06 -11.79 17.58
N VAL A 118 -8.84 -12.16 17.99
CA VAL A 118 -7.63 -11.94 17.20
C VAL A 118 -7.11 -13.21 16.56
N SER A 119 -6.65 -13.11 15.33
CA SER A 119 -5.78 -14.06 14.63
C SER A 119 -4.44 -13.39 14.34
N ILE A 120 -3.34 -13.98 14.81
CA ILE A 120 -2.00 -13.43 14.55
C ILE A 120 -1.56 -13.82 13.15
N LEU A 121 -1.36 -12.82 12.30
CA LEU A 121 -0.82 -12.96 10.96
C LEU A 121 0.69 -12.71 11.01
N LYS A 122 1.48 -13.78 11.07
CA LYS A 122 2.94 -13.69 11.12
C LYS A 122 3.50 -13.30 9.76
N GLU A 123 4.64 -12.60 9.80
CA GLU A 123 5.48 -12.39 8.62
C GLU A 123 5.88 -13.77 8.04
N SER A 124 5.72 -13.94 6.72
CA SER A 124 6.09 -15.16 6.01
C SER A 124 6.71 -14.79 4.68
N ASN A 125 7.74 -15.55 4.28
CA ASN A 125 8.30 -15.48 2.93
C ASN A 125 7.42 -16.23 1.91
N ASP A 126 6.51 -17.08 2.37
CA ASP A 126 5.49 -17.72 1.54
C ASP A 126 4.25 -16.83 1.46
N ARG A 127 4.13 -16.17 0.31
CA ARG A 127 3.02 -15.27 0.03
C ARG A 127 1.68 -15.99 -0.03
N VAL A 128 1.65 -17.23 -0.54
CA VAL A 128 0.43 -18.02 -0.64
C VAL A 128 -0.07 -18.36 0.76
N GLU A 129 0.82 -18.83 1.63
CA GLU A 129 0.51 -19.09 3.03
C GLU A 129 -0.02 -17.83 3.74
N PHE A 130 0.68 -16.70 3.57
CA PHE A 130 0.32 -15.44 4.18
C PHE A 130 -1.10 -14.99 3.79
N LEU A 131 -1.39 -14.92 2.49
CA LEU A 131 -2.70 -14.51 1.99
C LEU A 131 -3.80 -15.53 2.31
N THR A 132 -3.47 -16.83 2.33
CA THR A 132 -4.41 -17.88 2.75
C THR A 132 -4.82 -17.71 4.20
N ASN A 133 -3.90 -17.42 5.11
CA ASN A 133 -4.21 -17.17 6.51
C ASN A 133 -5.01 -15.87 6.69
N LEU A 134 -4.68 -14.82 5.97
CA LEU A 134 -5.41 -13.56 5.97
C LEU A 134 -6.85 -13.77 5.46
N SER A 135 -7.04 -14.50 4.36
CA SER A 135 -8.33 -14.68 3.69
C SER A 135 -9.41 -15.37 4.53
N LYS A 136 -9.00 -16.11 5.56
CA LYS A 136 -9.92 -16.83 6.46
C LYS A 136 -10.60 -15.93 7.50
N CYS A 137 -10.04 -14.73 7.73
CA CYS A 137 -10.49 -13.85 8.80
C CYS A 137 -11.64 -12.94 8.34
N ARG A 138 -12.46 -12.50 9.31
CA ARG A 138 -13.50 -11.48 9.11
C ARG A 138 -12.90 -10.16 8.64
N GLY A 139 -11.78 -9.75 9.24
CA GLY A 139 -11.18 -8.47 8.97
C GLY A 139 -9.70 -8.41 9.32
N ILE A 140 -9.14 -7.22 9.17
CA ILE A 140 -7.79 -6.86 9.61
C ILE A 140 -7.84 -5.60 10.47
N VAL A 141 -7.04 -5.59 11.56
CA VAL A 141 -6.73 -4.38 12.33
C VAL A 141 -5.26 -4.05 12.10
N PHE A 142 -5.00 -2.89 11.48
CA PHE A 142 -3.66 -2.49 11.09
C PHE A 142 -3.48 -0.97 11.21
N PHE A 143 -2.67 -0.53 12.17
CA PHE A 143 -2.43 0.88 12.49
C PHE A 143 -0.97 1.28 12.27
N PRO A 144 -0.47 1.37 11.03
CA PRO A 144 0.91 1.76 10.78
C PRO A 144 1.18 3.17 11.33
N ILE A 145 2.36 3.36 11.93
CA ILE A 145 2.81 4.68 12.40
C ILE A 145 3.31 5.51 11.22
N ALA A 146 4.05 4.87 10.30
CA ALA A 146 4.58 5.54 9.13
C ALA A 146 3.51 5.75 8.06
N ARG A 147 3.63 6.86 7.34
CA ARG A 147 2.89 7.08 6.10
C ARG A 147 3.44 6.18 5.01
N GLU A 148 2.60 5.34 4.44
CA GLU A 148 2.95 4.44 3.33
C GLU A 148 2.47 5.02 2.01
N THR A 149 3.25 4.83 0.95
CA THR A 149 2.92 5.33 -0.40
C THR A 149 1.66 4.69 -0.99
N PHE A 150 1.37 3.42 -0.60
CA PHE A 150 0.23 2.66 -1.09
C PHE A 150 -0.41 1.77 -0.02
N CYS A 151 0.40 0.92 0.65
CA CYS A 151 0.00 -0.12 1.62
C CYS A 151 -0.71 -1.33 1.01
N ARG A 152 0.07 -2.21 0.35
CA ARG A 152 -0.46 -3.44 -0.28
C ARG A 152 -1.28 -4.30 0.67
N LEU A 153 -0.85 -4.48 1.94
CA LEU A 153 -1.56 -5.32 2.91
C LEU A 153 -3.03 -4.92 3.08
N VAL A 154 -3.29 -3.61 3.16
CA VAL A 154 -4.66 -3.09 3.31
C VAL A 154 -5.47 -3.27 2.03
N VAL A 155 -4.86 -3.02 0.87
CA VAL A 155 -5.52 -3.23 -0.43
C VAL A 155 -5.84 -4.71 -0.65
N GLU A 156 -4.90 -5.61 -0.37
CA GLU A 156 -5.10 -7.07 -0.44
C GLU A 156 -6.24 -7.54 0.49
N SER A 157 -6.31 -6.97 1.68
CA SER A 157 -7.41 -7.25 2.60
C SER A 157 -8.77 -6.87 2.03
N LYS A 158 -8.85 -5.71 1.36
CA LYS A 158 -10.08 -5.30 0.66
C LYS A 158 -10.39 -6.18 -0.55
N CYS A 159 -9.36 -6.58 -1.32
CA CYS A 159 -9.52 -7.56 -2.41
C CYS A 159 -10.09 -8.89 -1.91
N LEU A 160 -9.71 -9.30 -0.70
CA LEU A 160 -10.24 -10.50 -0.04
C LEU A 160 -11.62 -10.29 0.61
N GLY A 161 -12.23 -9.11 0.45
CA GLY A 161 -13.54 -8.79 1.03
C GLY A 161 -13.55 -8.68 2.56
N LEU A 162 -12.40 -8.39 3.17
CA LEU A 162 -12.28 -8.27 4.62
C LEU A 162 -12.71 -6.88 5.10
N GLU A 163 -13.24 -6.82 6.32
CA GLU A 163 -13.41 -5.58 7.06
C GLU A 163 -12.03 -4.99 7.41
N VAL A 164 -11.79 -3.73 7.05
CA VAL A 164 -10.49 -3.07 7.29
C VAL A 164 -10.64 -2.01 8.35
N ILE A 165 -10.00 -2.22 9.51
CA ILE A 165 -9.92 -1.27 10.61
C ILE A 165 -8.50 -0.72 10.65
N THR A 166 -8.32 0.54 10.26
CA THR A 166 -7.00 1.15 10.08
C THR A 166 -7.04 2.67 10.23
N THR A 167 -5.86 3.30 10.24
CA THR A 167 -5.70 4.73 10.09
C THR A 167 -5.64 5.11 8.60
N GLN A 168 -5.72 6.41 8.29
CA GLN A 168 -5.55 6.91 6.91
C GLN A 168 -4.09 7.24 6.59
N ASN A 169 -3.12 6.53 7.19
CA ASN A 169 -1.70 6.77 6.99
C ASN A 169 -1.11 6.05 5.77
N TYR A 170 -1.87 5.95 4.67
CA TYR A 170 -1.40 5.31 3.43
C TYR A 170 -2.09 5.91 2.20
N GLY A 171 -1.34 6.00 1.12
CA GLY A 171 -1.79 6.72 -0.09
C GLY A 171 -3.04 6.14 -0.72
N ALA A 172 -3.20 4.80 -0.75
CA ALA A 172 -4.39 4.18 -1.33
C ALA A 172 -5.71 4.61 -0.67
N SER A 173 -5.70 4.96 0.63
CA SER A 173 -6.92 5.39 1.35
C SER A 173 -7.53 6.70 0.84
N LEU A 174 -6.74 7.50 0.12
CA LEU A 174 -7.15 8.78 -0.44
C LEU A 174 -7.59 8.67 -1.92
N GLU A 175 -7.47 7.49 -2.52
CA GLU A 175 -7.93 7.25 -3.87
C GLU A 175 -9.43 6.89 -3.86
N GLU A 176 -10.18 7.41 -4.82
CA GLU A 176 -11.64 7.26 -4.89
C GLU A 176 -12.07 5.79 -4.93
N TRP A 177 -11.41 4.99 -5.77
CA TRP A 177 -11.69 3.56 -5.93
C TRP A 177 -11.55 2.78 -4.61
N PHE A 178 -10.65 3.21 -3.72
CA PHE A 178 -10.42 2.51 -2.46
C PHE A 178 -11.66 2.48 -1.57
N ASN A 179 -12.46 3.54 -1.55
CA ASN A 179 -13.66 3.62 -0.74
C ASN A 179 -14.89 2.98 -1.42
N GLN A 180 -14.86 2.85 -2.74
CA GLN A 180 -16.00 2.38 -3.55
C GLN A 180 -15.94 0.87 -3.83
N LEU A 181 -14.74 0.30 -3.98
CA LEU A 181 -14.55 -1.07 -4.45
C LEU A 181 -14.05 -2.00 -3.35
N SER A 182 -14.43 -3.28 -3.47
CA SER A 182 -13.95 -4.37 -2.61
C SER A 182 -14.12 -5.73 -3.32
N GLY A 183 -13.51 -6.78 -2.77
CA GLY A 183 -13.64 -8.13 -3.34
C GLY A 183 -13.17 -8.19 -4.79
N ASN A 184 -13.90 -8.92 -5.61
CA ASN A 184 -13.56 -9.13 -7.02
C ASN A 184 -13.65 -7.85 -7.86
N ASP A 185 -14.57 -6.93 -7.58
CA ASP A 185 -14.67 -5.65 -8.29
C ASP A 185 -13.39 -4.82 -8.12
N LEU A 186 -12.79 -4.84 -6.93
CA LEU A 186 -11.49 -4.21 -6.70
C LEU A 186 -10.37 -4.94 -7.45
N ILE A 187 -10.37 -6.27 -7.49
CA ILE A 187 -9.38 -7.05 -8.23
C ILE A 187 -9.45 -6.73 -9.73
N ASP A 188 -10.64 -6.66 -10.31
CA ASP A 188 -10.86 -6.34 -11.72
C ASP A 188 -10.41 -4.92 -12.06
N PHE A 189 -10.66 -3.96 -11.16
CA PHE A 189 -10.12 -2.61 -11.29
C PHE A 189 -8.58 -2.60 -11.30
N LEU A 190 -7.94 -3.29 -10.35
CA LEU A 190 -6.48 -3.34 -10.24
C LEU A 190 -5.83 -4.00 -11.46
N GLU A 191 -6.45 -5.03 -12.03
CA GLU A 191 -6.00 -5.69 -13.26
C GLU A 191 -6.06 -4.75 -14.47
N SER A 192 -7.21 -4.13 -14.68
CA SER A 192 -7.42 -3.16 -15.77
C SER A 192 -6.46 -1.97 -15.63
N ASN A 193 -6.30 -1.44 -14.42
CA ASN A 193 -5.42 -0.31 -14.15
C ASN A 193 -3.94 -0.69 -14.34
N THR A 194 -3.54 -1.92 -13.96
CA THR A 194 -2.17 -2.41 -14.19
C THR A 194 -1.86 -2.49 -15.67
N THR A 195 -2.77 -3.01 -16.50
CA THR A 195 -2.61 -3.09 -17.96
C THR A 195 -2.38 -1.70 -18.55
N LYS A 196 -3.23 -0.73 -18.21
CA LYS A 196 -3.08 0.68 -18.64
C LYS A 196 -1.75 1.28 -18.19
N ASN A 197 -1.35 1.03 -16.96
CA ASN A 197 -0.11 1.56 -16.41
C ASN A 197 1.13 0.99 -17.12
N LEU A 198 1.12 -0.29 -17.49
CA LEU A 198 2.22 -0.90 -18.25
C LEU A 198 2.33 -0.29 -19.66
N GLU A 199 1.20 0.00 -20.32
CA GLU A 199 1.18 0.70 -21.61
C GLU A 199 1.76 2.12 -21.47
N ILE A 200 1.34 2.87 -20.45
CA ILE A 200 1.86 4.21 -20.17
C ILE A 200 3.38 4.16 -19.92
N ILE A 201 3.85 3.27 -19.04
CA ILE A 201 5.28 3.13 -18.75
C ILE A 201 6.06 2.78 -20.02
N SER A 202 5.55 1.84 -20.84
CA SER A 202 6.21 1.41 -22.08
C SER A 202 6.34 2.55 -23.09
N SER A 203 5.44 3.53 -23.12
CA SER A 203 5.52 4.70 -24.00
C SER A 203 6.65 5.66 -23.66
N TYR A 204 7.27 5.52 -22.49
CA TYR A 204 8.42 6.35 -22.04
C TYR A 204 9.78 5.66 -22.17
N ILE A 205 9.81 4.37 -22.44
CA ILE A 205 11.05 3.60 -22.60
C ILE A 205 11.51 3.59 -24.04
#